data_09211ed939b0b4fca605b4645be0a09f
#
_entry.id   09211ed939b0b4fca605b4645be0a09f
#
_cell.length_a   1.000
_cell.length_b   1.000
_cell.length_c   1.000
_cell.angle_alpha   90.00
_cell.angle_beta   90.00
_cell.angle_gamma   90.00
#
_symmetry.space_group_name_H-M   'P 1'
#
loop_
_entity.id
_entity.type
_entity.pdbx_description
1 polymer ?
#
loop_
_entity_poly.entity_id
_entity_poly.type
_entity_poly.pdbx_seq_one_letter_code
_entity_poly.pdbx_strand_id
1 'polypeptide(L)'
;MNKTIFEKIILREIPATIHHEDDDLIIIDDINPVAPIHLLIIPKKKIETLNDLKAEDTELIGKMFQAAKKMAIKLGIDKSGYRTIFNCNEDGGQTVYHIHLHFIGGRSLG
;
A
#
# COMPACT_ATOMS: atom_id res chain seq x y z
N MET A 1 -18.58 10.62 -10.31
CA MET A 1 -17.16 10.89 -10.08
C MET A 1 -16.32 9.73 -10.52
N ASN A 2 -15.13 10.00 -11.02
CA ASN A 2 -14.26 8.96 -11.51
C ASN A 2 -13.65 8.16 -10.36
N LYS A 3 -13.59 6.85 -10.55
CA LYS A 3 -12.90 5.98 -9.61
C LYS A 3 -11.39 6.12 -9.79
N THR A 4 -10.63 6.00 -8.69
CA THR A 4 -9.19 5.88 -8.79
C THR A 4 -8.82 4.51 -9.37
N ILE A 5 -7.57 4.37 -9.83
CA ILE A 5 -7.07 3.08 -10.32
C ILE A 5 -7.19 2.00 -9.24
N PHE A 6 -6.98 2.36 -7.96
CA PHE A 6 -7.09 1.39 -6.86
C PHE A 6 -8.52 0.95 -6.61
N GLU A 7 -9.49 1.86 -6.71
CA GLU A 7 -10.90 1.48 -6.64
C GLU A 7 -11.26 0.51 -7.75
N LYS A 8 -10.75 0.73 -8.96
CA LYS A 8 -10.99 -0.17 -10.10
C LYS A 8 -10.38 -1.55 -9.87
N ILE A 9 -9.20 -1.62 -9.29
CA ILE A 9 -8.55 -2.90 -8.95
C ILE A 9 -9.36 -3.65 -7.89
N ILE A 10 -9.79 -2.95 -6.84
CA ILE A 10 -10.60 -3.52 -5.76
C ILE A 10 -11.90 -4.10 -6.33
N LEU A 11 -12.51 -3.42 -7.29
CA LEU A 11 -13.76 -3.84 -7.94
C LEU A 11 -13.56 -4.83 -9.09
N ARG A 12 -12.34 -5.26 -9.34
CA ARG A 12 -11.98 -6.17 -10.45
C ARG A 12 -12.27 -5.62 -11.85
N GLU A 13 -12.30 -4.30 -11.99
CA GLU A 13 -12.50 -3.65 -13.29
C GLU A 13 -11.22 -3.63 -14.12
N ILE A 14 -10.05 -3.61 -13.44
CA ILE A 14 -8.74 -3.75 -14.08
C ILE A 14 -7.90 -4.78 -13.33
N PRO A 15 -6.98 -5.46 -14.01
CA PRO A 15 -6.17 -6.50 -13.38
C PRO A 15 -5.02 -5.94 -12.55
N ALA A 16 -4.56 -6.73 -11.57
CA ALA A 16 -3.37 -6.47 -10.79
C ALA A 16 -2.84 -7.81 -10.28
N THR A 17 -1.55 -7.87 -9.96
CA THR A 17 -0.98 -9.01 -9.27
C THR A 17 -1.24 -8.86 -7.78
N ILE A 18 -2.10 -9.70 -7.24
CA ILE A 18 -2.57 -9.61 -5.85
C ILE A 18 -1.78 -10.60 -4.99
N HIS A 19 -1.14 -10.09 -3.94
CA HIS A 19 -0.39 -10.89 -2.97
C HIS A 19 -1.22 -11.26 -1.75
N HIS A 20 -2.18 -10.42 -1.39
CA HIS A 20 -3.06 -10.63 -0.25
C HIS A 20 -4.33 -9.80 -0.42
N GLU A 21 -5.43 -10.31 0.08
CA GLU A 21 -6.68 -9.57 0.13
C GLU A 21 -7.54 -10.10 1.27
N ASP A 22 -8.13 -9.18 2.02
CA ASP A 22 -9.13 -9.49 3.05
C ASP A 22 -10.23 -8.41 3.01
N ASP A 23 -11.08 -8.36 4.03
CA ASP A 23 -12.19 -7.40 4.07
C ASP A 23 -11.71 -5.95 4.14
N ASP A 24 -10.52 -5.71 4.66
CA ASP A 24 -10.02 -4.37 4.94
C ASP A 24 -8.96 -3.89 3.95
N LEU A 25 -8.15 -4.81 3.43
CA LEU A 25 -6.92 -4.48 2.68
C LEU A 25 -6.78 -5.31 1.42
N ILE A 26 -6.05 -4.74 0.45
CA ILE A 26 -5.52 -5.47 -0.69
C ILE A 26 -4.05 -5.10 -0.85
N ILE A 27 -3.20 -6.08 -1.16
CA ILE A 27 -1.78 -5.88 -1.42
C ILE A 27 -1.48 -6.31 -2.85
N ILE A 28 -0.94 -5.39 -3.64
CA ILE A 28 -0.64 -5.63 -5.07
C ILE A 28 0.80 -5.25 -5.40
N ASP A 29 1.30 -5.72 -6.53
CA ASP A 29 2.56 -5.23 -7.08
C ASP A 29 2.40 -3.80 -7.58
N ASP A 30 3.43 -2.96 -7.34
CA ASP A 30 3.56 -1.70 -8.06
C ASP A 30 4.01 -2.02 -9.49
N ILE A 31 3.32 -1.48 -10.49
CA ILE A 31 3.64 -1.74 -11.91
C ILE A 31 4.91 -1.02 -12.38
N ASN A 32 5.40 -0.06 -11.59
CA ASN A 32 6.65 0.66 -11.84
C ASN A 32 7.59 0.49 -10.65
N PRO A 33 8.08 -0.74 -10.39
CA PRO A 33 8.84 -1.01 -9.17
C PRO A 33 10.18 -0.27 -9.18
N VAL A 34 10.56 0.25 -7.99
CA VAL A 34 11.85 0.93 -7.79
C VAL A 34 12.88 0.01 -7.15
N ALA A 35 12.49 -1.23 -6.80
CA ALA A 35 13.33 -2.23 -6.17
C ALA A 35 12.81 -3.63 -6.52
N PRO A 36 13.58 -4.70 -6.26
CA PRO A 36 13.13 -6.07 -6.55
C PRO A 36 11.78 -6.43 -5.93
N ILE A 37 11.50 -5.86 -4.74
CA ILE A 37 10.19 -5.98 -4.10
C ILE A 37 9.63 -4.58 -3.95
N HIS A 38 8.50 -4.31 -4.58
CA HIS A 38 7.79 -3.05 -4.44
C HIS A 38 6.29 -3.34 -4.51
N LEU A 39 5.68 -3.38 -3.32
CA LEU A 39 4.26 -3.66 -3.16
C LEU A 39 3.53 -2.42 -2.68
N LEU A 40 2.22 -2.41 -2.91
CA LEU A 40 1.31 -1.39 -2.41
C LEU A 40 0.30 -2.04 -1.48
N ILE A 41 0.20 -1.55 -0.26
CA ILE A 41 -0.79 -1.99 0.73
C ILE A 41 -1.88 -0.94 0.73
N ILE A 42 -3.09 -1.32 0.31
CA ILE A 42 -4.18 -0.40 0.02
C ILE A 42 -5.38 -0.75 0.87
N PRO A 43 -5.92 0.21 1.66
CA PRO A 43 -7.17 -0.04 2.36
C PRO A 43 -8.33 -0.03 1.38
N LYS A 44 -9.30 -0.93 1.59
CA LYS A 44 -10.51 -0.95 0.75
C LYS A 44 -11.38 0.26 0.97
N LYS A 45 -11.37 0.84 2.19
CA LYS A 45 -11.99 2.13 2.45
C LYS A 45 -11.23 3.21 1.71
N LYS A 46 -11.92 4.05 0.93
CA LYS A 46 -11.28 5.16 0.24
C LYS A 46 -11.02 6.29 1.22
N ILE A 47 -9.74 6.59 1.43
CA ILE A 47 -9.26 7.77 2.16
C ILE A 47 -8.30 8.45 1.20
N GLU A 48 -8.56 9.71 0.84
CA GLU A 48 -7.81 10.35 -0.23
C GLU A 48 -6.36 10.65 0.16
N THR A 49 -6.15 11.26 1.33
CA THR A 49 -4.81 11.62 1.83
C THR A 49 -4.69 11.34 3.31
N LEU A 50 -3.45 11.39 3.83
CA LEU A 50 -3.22 11.25 5.28
C LEU A 50 -3.92 12.35 6.07
N ASN A 51 -4.12 13.52 5.46
CA ASN A 51 -4.80 14.64 6.13
C ASN A 51 -6.29 14.38 6.33
N ASP A 52 -6.84 13.40 5.62
CA ASP A 52 -8.26 13.02 5.72
C ASP A 52 -8.51 11.90 6.74
N LEU A 53 -7.45 11.42 7.40
CA LEU A 53 -7.59 10.41 8.44
C LEU A 53 -8.41 10.94 9.60
N LYS A 54 -9.33 10.10 10.09
CA LYS A 54 -10.14 10.36 11.27
C LYS A 54 -9.73 9.40 12.39
N ALA A 55 -10.12 9.71 13.62
CA ALA A 55 -9.83 8.85 14.75
C ALA A 55 -10.32 7.41 14.54
N GLU A 56 -11.46 7.24 13.86
CA GLU A 56 -12.00 5.92 13.53
C GLU A 56 -11.12 5.12 12.56
N ASP A 57 -10.19 5.77 11.86
CA ASP A 57 -9.30 5.11 10.89
C ASP A 57 -8.00 4.60 11.52
N THR A 58 -7.75 4.89 12.79
CA THR A 58 -6.48 4.55 13.48
C THR A 58 -6.21 3.04 13.45
N GLU A 59 -7.21 2.23 13.71
CA GLU A 59 -7.07 0.78 13.69
C GLU A 59 -6.75 0.25 12.30
N LEU A 60 -7.38 0.83 11.27
CA LEU A 60 -7.12 0.47 9.88
C LEU A 60 -5.67 0.72 9.49
N ILE A 61 -5.12 1.87 9.87
CA ILE A 61 -3.71 2.20 9.62
C ILE A 61 -2.79 1.20 10.32
N GLY A 62 -3.10 0.85 11.57
CA GLY A 62 -2.37 -0.18 12.30
C GLY A 62 -2.39 -1.53 11.57
N LYS A 63 -3.54 -1.91 11.02
CA LYS A 63 -3.67 -3.14 10.23
C LYS A 63 -2.78 -3.12 8.99
N MET A 64 -2.61 -1.98 8.35
CA MET A 64 -1.74 -1.85 7.18
C MET A 64 -0.28 -2.16 7.55
N PHE A 65 0.20 -1.69 8.69
CA PHE A 65 1.56 -1.98 9.17
C PHE A 65 1.70 -3.43 9.63
N GLN A 66 0.68 -4.01 10.23
CA GLN A 66 0.70 -5.43 10.56
C GLN A 66 0.76 -6.29 9.30
N ALA A 67 0.07 -5.89 8.25
CA ALA A 67 0.12 -6.57 6.96
C ALA A 67 1.52 -6.46 6.34
N ALA A 68 2.16 -5.30 6.44
CA ALA A 68 3.55 -5.11 5.99
C ALA A 68 4.51 -6.06 6.72
N LYS A 69 4.39 -6.15 8.04
CA LYS A 69 5.20 -7.06 8.85
C LYS A 69 5.03 -8.51 8.39
N LYS A 70 3.80 -8.96 8.21
CA LYS A 70 3.51 -10.34 7.78
C LYS A 70 4.06 -10.60 6.38
N MET A 71 3.94 -9.64 5.49
CA MET A 71 4.45 -9.76 4.12
C MET A 71 5.98 -9.85 4.12
N ALA A 72 6.66 -9.08 4.96
CA ALA A 72 8.11 -9.13 5.11
C ALA A 72 8.58 -10.54 5.53
N ILE A 73 7.90 -11.14 6.50
CA ILE A 73 8.19 -12.49 6.95
C ILE A 73 7.96 -13.49 5.82
N LYS A 74 6.82 -13.37 5.12
CA LYS A 74 6.48 -14.27 4.01
C LYS A 74 7.50 -14.22 2.89
N LEU A 75 8.03 -13.02 2.58
CA LEU A 75 9.02 -12.81 1.53
C LEU A 75 10.46 -13.01 2.00
N GLY A 76 10.68 -13.30 3.29
CA GLY A 76 11.99 -13.57 3.84
C GLY A 76 12.90 -12.35 3.98
N ILE A 77 12.33 -11.15 4.07
CA ILE A 77 13.10 -9.90 4.16
C ILE A 77 12.89 -9.15 5.48
N ASP A 78 12.25 -9.78 6.45
CA ASP A 78 12.00 -9.16 7.75
C ASP A 78 13.30 -8.82 8.49
N LYS A 79 14.33 -9.67 8.39
CA LYS A 79 15.61 -9.46 9.06
C LYS A 79 16.54 -8.52 8.30
N SER A 80 16.60 -8.63 6.97
CA SER A 80 17.41 -7.73 6.15
C SER A 80 16.84 -6.32 6.11
N GLY A 81 15.51 -6.23 6.19
CA GLY A 81 14.83 -4.95 6.30
C GLY A 81 14.08 -4.54 5.03
N TYR A 82 13.23 -3.55 5.21
CA TYR A 82 12.39 -3.01 4.15
C TYR A 82 12.00 -1.58 4.53
N ARG A 83 11.50 -0.85 3.56
CA ARG A 83 11.07 0.54 3.77
C ARG A 83 9.58 0.65 3.52
N THR A 84 8.89 1.39 4.38
CA THR A 84 7.47 1.72 4.19
C THR A 84 7.33 3.23 4.03
N ILE A 85 6.51 3.65 3.07
CA ILE A 85 6.33 5.06 2.73
C ILE A 85 4.86 5.35 2.49
N PHE A 86 4.32 6.35 3.20
CA PHE A 86 3.10 7.04 2.81
C PHE A 86 3.48 8.38 2.18
N ASN A 87 2.95 8.66 1.00
CA ASN A 87 3.06 9.97 0.38
C ASN A 87 1.78 10.75 0.65
N CYS A 88 1.89 12.05 0.89
CA CYS A 88 0.74 12.91 1.14
C CYS A 88 0.83 14.15 0.28
N ASN A 89 -0.16 14.33 -0.58
CA ASN A 89 -0.31 15.46 -1.49
C ASN A 89 0.88 15.66 -2.44
N GLU A 90 0.85 16.75 -3.18
CA GLU A 90 1.76 16.99 -4.31
C GLU A 90 3.23 17.02 -3.89
N ASP A 91 3.57 17.79 -2.87
CA ASP A 91 4.95 17.90 -2.41
C ASP A 91 5.47 16.58 -1.80
N GLY A 92 4.57 15.74 -1.34
CA GLY A 92 4.91 14.40 -0.85
C GLY A 92 5.01 13.34 -1.94
N GLY A 93 4.71 13.71 -3.19
CA GLY A 93 4.79 12.78 -4.31
C GLY A 93 3.58 11.85 -4.46
N GLN A 94 2.44 12.21 -3.87
CA GLN A 94 1.23 11.40 -4.01
C GLN A 94 0.65 11.56 -5.42
N THR A 95 0.47 10.46 -6.14
CA THR A 95 -0.06 10.46 -7.50
C THR A 95 -1.47 9.90 -7.61
N VAL A 96 -1.85 8.99 -6.70
CA VAL A 96 -3.20 8.42 -6.64
C VAL A 96 -3.84 8.84 -5.32
N TYR A 97 -5.02 9.46 -5.38
CA TYR A 97 -5.71 9.98 -4.19
C TYR A 97 -6.62 8.94 -3.56
N HIS A 98 -5.99 7.88 -3.13
CA HIS A 98 -6.45 6.78 -2.32
C HIS A 98 -5.21 6.29 -1.59
N ILE A 99 -5.13 6.47 -0.29
CA ILE A 99 -3.89 6.21 0.46
C ILE A 99 -3.40 4.78 0.22
N HIS A 100 -2.10 4.65 0.14
CA HIS A 100 -1.44 3.37 -0.05
C HIS A 100 -0.07 3.41 0.59
N LEU A 101 0.27 2.35 1.28
CA LEU A 101 1.56 2.20 1.93
C LEU A 101 2.50 1.48 0.96
N HIS A 102 3.54 2.17 0.49
CA HIS A 102 4.60 1.52 -0.28
C HIS A 102 5.37 0.58 0.63
N PHE A 103 5.65 -0.61 0.14
CA PHE A 103 6.46 -1.62 0.80
C PHE A 103 7.59 -1.98 -0.15
N ILE A 104 8.82 -1.59 0.19
CA ILE A 104 9.95 -1.63 -0.71
C ILE A 104 11.10 -2.37 -0.06
N GLY A 105 11.70 -3.32 -0.78
CA GLY A 105 12.81 -4.10 -0.26
C GLY A 105 13.47 -4.98 -1.32
N GLY A 106 14.23 -5.97 -0.83
CA GLY A 106 14.94 -6.90 -1.70
C GLY A 106 16.35 -6.48 -2.06
N ARG A 107 16.78 -5.28 -1.63
CA ARG A 107 18.14 -4.77 -1.74
C ARG A 107 18.34 -3.62 -0.76
N SER A 108 19.58 -3.21 -0.55
CA SER A 108 19.84 -1.99 0.23
C SER A 108 19.29 -0.77 -0.51
N LEU A 109 18.51 0.03 0.20
CA LEU A 109 17.89 1.23 -0.36
C LEU A 109 18.61 2.52 0.04
N GLY A 110 19.59 2.41 0.92
CA GLY A 110 20.33 3.59 1.42
C GLY A 110 19.65 4.31 2.54
#